data_5d74e0b20795265c958977b50f33b697
#
_entry.id   5d74e0b20795265c958977b50f33b697
#
_cell.length_a   1.000
_cell.length_b   1.000
_cell.length_c   1.000
_cell.angle_alpha   90.00
_cell.angle_beta   90.00
_cell.angle_gamma   90.00
#
_symmetry.space_group_name_H-M   'P 1'
#
loop_
_entity.id
_entity.type
_entity.pdbx_description
1 polymer ?
#
loop_
_entity_poly.entity_id
_entity_poly.type
_entity_poly.pdbx_seq_one_letter_code
_entity_poly.pdbx_strand_id
1 'polypeptide(L)'
;MKYTTSKQADERVERDLKIIKEIVLKKINPIAIIFFGGFGHGEGGFKKLGGKITPLNDYDLYLITKKKVDGETLENLGRVCSAAIGRGGIEFVEDFEQTYDENKFFHVDLHCIPYKNLSKSYPTQRTFDLKTSSVIYGDKEITKKIPEVKISKSDSIRLLFNKIDHFSIAEGNSEKIKSIYAIKGFIDSCSALLIYNSKYQSKIQDREKIFQSLDVPKEFKEFVSLASKAKLYGGYEIENVDYFFNESKKWVKWTLKKILTEYLKINSDDWEIICKEAYKKLPYTYFNDYLGGALFFPAQYYLNIRFFLEGLRKKEFLIRSLANWRDAGIIIALSLISYSLGNEKEAERYLRKLTPKTKPLKQRILKLYSIYYLQKLV
;
A
#
# COMPACT_ATOMS: atom_id res chain seq x y z
N MET A 1 8.93 24.78 2.97
CA MET A 1 9.41 23.53 2.40
C MET A 1 8.27 22.90 1.63
N LYS A 2 8.54 22.33 0.48
CA LYS A 2 7.50 21.99 -0.51
C LYS A 2 7.26 20.47 -0.60
N TYR A 3 8.32 19.68 -0.58
CA TYR A 3 8.25 18.24 -0.80
C TYR A 3 8.80 17.43 0.38
N THR A 4 9.65 18.04 1.19
CA THR A 4 10.35 17.41 2.31
C THR A 4 10.45 18.38 3.48
N THR A 5 11.12 17.95 4.55
CA THR A 5 11.46 18.81 5.70
C THR A 5 12.78 19.57 5.52
N SER A 6 13.42 19.53 4.32
CA SER A 6 14.72 20.14 4.02
C SER A 6 14.69 20.89 2.69
N LYS A 7 15.16 22.17 2.69
CA LYS A 7 15.29 22.95 1.46
C LYS A 7 16.23 22.31 0.43
N GLN A 8 17.36 21.75 0.88
CA GLN A 8 18.30 21.07 -0.02
C GLN A 8 17.69 19.81 -0.65
N ALA A 9 16.86 19.08 0.13
CA ALA A 9 16.14 17.93 -0.42
C ALA A 9 15.07 18.36 -1.42
N ASP A 10 14.36 19.46 -1.15
CA ASP A 10 13.39 20.03 -2.10
C ASP A 10 14.03 20.41 -3.43
N GLU A 11 15.22 21.02 -3.41
CA GLU A 11 15.99 21.35 -4.63
C GLU A 11 16.38 20.11 -5.44
N ARG A 12 16.70 19.01 -4.77
CA ARG A 12 16.96 17.73 -5.43
C ARG A 12 15.68 17.18 -6.06
N VAL A 13 14.57 17.16 -5.33
CA VAL A 13 13.26 16.70 -5.83
C VAL A 13 12.80 17.54 -7.02
N GLU A 14 12.98 18.87 -6.99
CA GLU A 14 12.62 19.75 -8.11
C GLU A 14 13.41 19.44 -9.37
N ARG A 15 14.72 19.18 -9.27
CA ARG A 15 15.53 18.75 -10.43
C ARG A 15 15.03 17.42 -11.01
N ASP A 16 14.78 16.43 -10.15
CA ASP A 16 14.27 15.13 -10.57
C ASP A 16 12.91 15.28 -11.27
N LEU A 17 11.99 16.03 -10.67
CA LEU A 17 10.65 16.28 -11.24
C LEU A 17 10.68 17.03 -12.57
N LYS A 18 11.68 17.91 -12.80
CA LYS A 18 11.85 18.58 -14.09
C LYS A 18 12.14 17.56 -15.18
N ILE A 19 13.10 16.66 -14.95
CA ILE A 19 13.47 15.59 -15.88
C ILE A 19 12.27 14.66 -16.15
N ILE A 20 11.62 14.21 -15.10
CA ILE A 20 10.45 13.31 -15.20
C ILE A 20 9.33 13.96 -16.02
N LYS A 21 9.00 15.24 -15.74
CA LYS A 21 7.98 15.98 -16.49
C LYS A 21 8.31 16.04 -17.99
N GLU A 22 9.53 16.38 -18.35
CA GLU A 22 9.93 16.47 -19.76
C GLU A 22 9.74 15.14 -20.49
N ILE A 23 10.08 14.02 -19.85
CA ILE A 23 9.89 12.67 -20.40
C ILE A 23 8.40 12.32 -20.54
N VAL A 24 7.63 12.54 -19.49
CA VAL A 24 6.20 12.22 -19.44
C VAL A 24 5.41 13.04 -20.44
N LEU A 25 5.68 14.35 -20.53
CA LEU A 25 4.99 15.25 -21.49
C LEU A 25 5.24 14.86 -22.95
N LYS A 26 6.45 14.41 -23.29
CA LYS A 26 6.78 13.95 -24.64
C LYS A 26 6.05 12.65 -25.02
N LYS A 27 5.75 11.78 -24.06
CA LYS A 27 5.22 10.42 -24.33
C LYS A 27 3.71 10.30 -24.13
N ILE A 28 3.15 10.93 -23.10
CA ILE A 28 1.75 10.75 -22.67
C ILE A 28 0.91 12.01 -22.93
N ASN A 29 1.52 13.20 -22.84
CA ASN A 29 0.83 14.49 -22.92
C ASN A 29 -0.41 14.57 -22.00
N PRO A 30 -0.23 14.43 -20.66
CA PRO A 30 -1.32 14.46 -19.70
C PRO A 30 -1.94 15.87 -19.58
N ILE A 31 -3.19 15.95 -19.15
CA ILE A 31 -3.88 17.21 -18.82
C ILE A 31 -3.26 17.84 -17.58
N ALA A 32 -2.92 16.99 -16.59
CA ALA A 32 -2.27 17.41 -15.35
C ALA A 32 -1.42 16.26 -14.80
N ILE A 33 -0.45 16.61 -13.94
CA ILE A 33 0.34 15.65 -13.15
C ILE A 33 0.19 16.03 -11.69
N ILE A 34 -0.29 15.08 -10.88
CA ILE A 34 -0.42 15.20 -9.43
C ILE A 34 0.70 14.40 -8.77
N PHE A 35 1.48 15.05 -7.91
CA PHE A 35 2.52 14.41 -7.12
C PHE A 35 1.92 13.90 -5.82
N PHE A 36 1.88 12.60 -5.64
CA PHE A 36 1.18 11.89 -4.58
C PHE A 36 2.14 11.42 -3.47
N GLY A 37 1.59 10.83 -2.42
CA GLY A 37 2.36 10.21 -1.34
C GLY A 37 3.10 11.21 -0.46
N GLY A 38 4.15 10.75 0.22
CA GLY A 38 4.89 11.58 1.19
C GLY A 38 5.46 12.86 0.58
N PHE A 39 6.05 12.79 -0.61
CA PHE A 39 6.56 13.97 -1.30
C PHE A 39 5.45 14.93 -1.73
N GLY A 40 4.31 14.42 -2.17
CA GLY A 40 3.16 15.23 -2.55
C GLY A 40 2.55 16.04 -1.40
N HIS A 41 2.74 15.57 -0.17
CA HIS A 41 2.28 16.22 1.07
C HIS A 41 3.37 16.98 1.83
N GLY A 42 4.59 17.09 1.28
CA GLY A 42 5.71 17.79 1.92
C GLY A 42 6.45 16.99 3.00
N GLU A 43 6.28 15.67 3.00
CA GLU A 43 6.83 14.73 3.99
C GLU A 43 7.65 13.61 3.34
N GLY A 44 8.28 13.88 2.18
CA GLY A 44 9.17 12.94 1.52
C GLY A 44 10.40 12.63 2.35
N GLY A 45 10.71 11.34 2.51
CA GLY A 45 11.90 10.88 3.21
C GLY A 45 13.17 11.12 2.39
N PHE A 46 14.27 11.46 3.06
CA PHE A 46 15.59 11.62 2.42
C PHE A 46 16.71 11.25 3.38
N LYS A 47 17.89 10.93 2.81
CA LYS A 47 19.13 10.73 3.55
C LYS A 47 20.17 11.72 3.04
N LYS A 48 20.96 12.28 3.96
CA LYS A 48 22.12 13.12 3.64
C LYS A 48 23.39 12.37 4.02
N LEU A 49 24.24 12.09 3.04
CA LEU A 49 25.53 11.42 3.24
C LEU A 49 26.59 12.14 2.41
N GLY A 50 27.69 12.58 3.05
CA GLY A 50 28.80 13.26 2.35
C GLY A 50 28.37 14.48 1.51
N GLY A 51 27.38 15.25 1.98
CA GLY A 51 26.83 16.40 1.25
C GLY A 51 25.83 16.04 0.14
N LYS A 52 25.71 14.76 -0.21
CA LYS A 52 24.76 14.28 -1.22
C LYS A 52 23.41 13.95 -0.58
N ILE A 53 22.33 14.45 -1.19
CA ILE A 53 20.96 14.15 -0.78
C ILE A 53 20.39 13.06 -1.67
N THR A 54 19.85 12.04 -1.02
CA THR A 54 19.22 10.90 -1.67
C THR A 54 17.79 10.77 -1.15
N PRO A 55 16.77 10.95 -2.02
CA PRO A 55 15.39 10.60 -1.65
C PRO A 55 15.28 9.11 -1.33
N LEU A 56 14.40 8.76 -0.37
CA LEU A 56 14.26 7.39 0.14
C LEU A 56 12.88 6.78 -0.11
N ASN A 57 11.97 7.53 -0.71
CA ASN A 57 10.65 7.05 -1.10
C ASN A 57 10.49 7.15 -2.60
N ASP A 58 9.54 6.37 -3.12
CA ASP A 58 9.14 6.43 -4.52
C ASP A 58 8.55 7.79 -4.87
N TYR A 59 8.70 8.19 -6.13
CA TYR A 59 7.97 9.32 -6.67
C TYR A 59 6.68 8.81 -7.31
N ASP A 60 5.59 8.88 -6.54
CA ASP A 60 4.26 8.49 -7.00
C ASP A 60 3.63 9.63 -7.79
N LEU A 61 3.36 9.44 -9.08
CA LEU A 61 2.80 10.44 -9.95
C LEU A 61 1.49 9.97 -10.59
N TYR A 62 0.42 10.75 -10.42
CA TYR A 62 -0.85 10.53 -11.09
C TYR A 62 -0.95 11.39 -12.34
N LEU A 63 -1.00 10.73 -13.50
CA LEU A 63 -1.20 11.36 -14.81
C LEU A 63 -2.70 11.46 -15.07
N ILE A 64 -3.22 12.67 -15.11
CA ILE A 64 -4.61 12.90 -15.50
C ILE A 64 -4.64 13.04 -17.03
N THR A 65 -5.31 12.13 -17.70
CA THR A 65 -5.27 11.98 -19.16
C THR A 65 -6.65 12.04 -19.79
N LYS A 66 -6.73 12.28 -21.10
CA LYS A 66 -8.01 12.20 -21.84
C LYS A 66 -8.54 10.76 -21.91
N LYS A 67 -7.66 9.80 -22.14
CA LYS A 67 -7.95 8.36 -22.25
C LYS A 67 -7.10 7.57 -21.27
N LYS A 68 -7.51 6.35 -20.96
CA LYS A 68 -6.72 5.41 -20.15
C LYS A 68 -5.41 5.07 -20.90
N VAL A 69 -4.30 5.10 -20.18
CA VAL A 69 -3.01 4.56 -20.62
C VAL A 69 -2.88 3.16 -20.01
N ASP A 70 -2.39 2.22 -20.78
CA ASP A 70 -2.20 0.84 -20.31
C ASP A 70 -1.05 0.74 -19.27
N GLY A 71 -1.10 -0.30 -18.45
CA GLY A 71 -0.15 -0.48 -17.35
C GLY A 71 1.28 -0.72 -17.84
N GLU A 72 1.47 -1.45 -18.95
CA GLU A 72 2.79 -1.74 -19.50
C GLU A 72 3.48 -0.46 -19.99
N THR A 73 2.74 0.40 -20.69
CA THR A 73 3.25 1.73 -21.11
C THR A 73 3.66 2.57 -19.90
N LEU A 74 2.85 2.60 -18.83
CA LEU A 74 3.18 3.34 -17.60
C LEU A 74 4.41 2.77 -16.90
N GLU A 75 4.50 1.46 -16.77
CA GLU A 75 5.64 0.78 -16.14
C GLU A 75 6.93 1.05 -16.91
N ASN A 76 6.94 0.88 -18.25
CA ASN A 76 8.08 1.16 -19.09
C ASN A 76 8.51 2.63 -18.99
N LEU A 77 7.55 3.56 -18.98
CA LEU A 77 7.84 4.99 -18.83
C LEU A 77 8.39 5.31 -17.43
N GLY A 78 7.88 4.66 -16.37
CA GLY A 78 8.39 4.77 -15.00
C GLY A 78 9.86 4.33 -14.91
N ARG A 79 10.23 3.23 -15.59
CA ARG A 79 11.62 2.75 -15.67
C ARG A 79 12.53 3.78 -16.38
N VAL A 80 12.07 4.35 -17.51
CA VAL A 80 12.82 5.40 -18.21
C VAL A 80 13.00 6.64 -17.33
N CYS A 81 11.97 7.07 -16.63
CA CYS A 81 12.04 8.19 -15.70
C CYS A 81 13.01 7.90 -14.53
N SER A 82 12.94 6.70 -13.95
CA SER A 82 13.83 6.28 -12.86
C SER A 82 15.30 6.30 -13.31
N ALA A 83 15.60 5.71 -14.46
CA ALA A 83 16.96 5.71 -15.03
C ALA A 83 17.47 7.13 -15.30
N ALA A 84 16.64 8.01 -15.84
CA ALA A 84 17.01 9.39 -16.17
C ALA A 84 17.38 10.25 -14.96
N ILE A 85 16.86 9.94 -13.77
CA ILE A 85 17.22 10.60 -12.51
C ILE A 85 18.31 9.85 -11.73
N GLY A 86 18.95 8.85 -12.36
CA GLY A 86 20.04 8.06 -11.79
C GLY A 86 19.58 7.02 -10.77
N ARG A 87 18.39 6.44 -10.96
CA ARG A 87 17.83 5.37 -10.11
C ARG A 87 17.65 4.09 -10.91
N GLY A 88 17.70 2.96 -10.23
CA GLY A 88 17.29 1.68 -10.78
C GLY A 88 15.81 1.72 -11.18
N GLY A 89 15.46 1.01 -12.25
CA GLY A 89 14.06 0.85 -12.61
C GLY A 89 13.31 -0.01 -11.61
N ILE A 90 11.98 0.00 -11.72
CA ILE A 90 11.11 -0.93 -11.01
C ILE A 90 11.52 -2.35 -11.42
N GLU A 91 12.06 -3.11 -10.50
CA GLU A 91 11.94 -4.55 -10.56
C GLU A 91 10.88 -4.91 -9.54
N PHE A 92 9.66 -5.13 -9.98
CA PHE A 92 8.73 -5.93 -9.19
C PHE A 92 9.42 -7.26 -8.98
N VAL A 93 9.76 -7.56 -7.74
CA VAL A 93 10.40 -8.80 -7.37
C VAL A 93 9.38 -9.89 -7.63
N GLU A 94 9.42 -10.47 -8.83
CA GLU A 94 8.62 -11.66 -9.18
C GLU A 94 9.12 -12.87 -8.38
N ASP A 95 10.37 -12.80 -7.91
CA ASP A 95 11.02 -13.82 -7.11
C ASP A 95 11.28 -13.27 -5.70
N PHE A 96 10.45 -13.65 -4.75
CA PHE A 96 10.56 -13.28 -3.34
C PHE A 96 11.78 -13.89 -2.63
N GLU A 97 12.57 -14.72 -3.32
CA GLU A 97 13.84 -15.25 -2.83
C GLU A 97 15.01 -14.31 -3.14
N GLN A 98 14.83 -13.32 -4.00
CA GLN A 98 15.89 -12.36 -4.29
C GLN A 98 16.03 -11.33 -3.15
N THR A 99 17.28 -11.09 -2.75
CA THR A 99 17.62 -9.98 -1.85
C THR A 99 17.27 -8.65 -2.53
N TYR A 100 16.51 -7.81 -1.84
CA TYR A 100 16.22 -6.47 -2.31
C TYR A 100 17.52 -5.67 -2.48
N ASP A 101 17.76 -5.18 -3.69
CA ASP A 101 18.81 -4.18 -3.92
C ASP A 101 18.31 -2.82 -3.43
N GLU A 102 19.03 -2.22 -2.49
CA GLU A 102 18.73 -0.89 -1.94
C GLU A 102 18.61 0.20 -3.00
N ASN A 103 19.35 0.08 -4.12
CA ASN A 103 19.32 1.04 -5.21
C ASN A 103 18.05 0.91 -6.06
N LYS A 104 17.37 -0.22 -6.01
CA LYS A 104 16.11 -0.51 -6.73
C LYS A 104 14.87 -0.15 -5.92
N PHE A 105 15.03 0.14 -4.62
CA PHE A 105 13.90 0.44 -3.72
C PHE A 105 13.27 1.82 -3.96
N PHE A 106 14.00 2.73 -4.60
CA PHE A 106 13.50 4.04 -4.99
C PHE A 106 13.30 4.09 -6.51
N HIS A 107 12.07 4.34 -6.93
CA HIS A 107 11.70 4.40 -8.34
C HIS A 107 10.66 5.50 -8.61
N VAL A 108 10.30 5.69 -9.86
CA VAL A 108 9.20 6.56 -10.28
C VAL A 108 8.00 5.67 -10.61
N ASP A 109 6.94 5.83 -9.84
CA ASP A 109 5.69 5.09 -10.03
C ASP A 109 4.66 5.97 -10.73
N LEU A 110 4.19 5.53 -11.91
CA LEU A 110 3.26 6.27 -12.73
C LEU A 110 1.89 5.61 -12.72
N HIS A 111 0.89 6.37 -12.30
CA HIS A 111 -0.50 5.98 -12.33
C HIS A 111 -1.27 6.83 -13.34
N CYS A 112 -2.31 6.29 -13.94
CA CYS A 112 -3.17 7.01 -14.87
C CYS A 112 -4.61 7.06 -14.40
N ILE A 113 -5.18 8.26 -14.37
CA ILE A 113 -6.63 8.46 -14.16
C ILE A 113 -7.18 9.22 -15.36
N PRO A 114 -8.09 8.62 -16.15
CA PRO A 114 -8.83 9.37 -17.16
C PRO A 114 -9.62 10.51 -16.51
N TYR A 115 -9.54 11.71 -17.10
CA TYR A 115 -10.19 12.92 -16.58
C TYR A 115 -11.66 12.73 -16.21
N LYS A 116 -12.43 12.00 -17.06
CA LYS A 116 -13.84 11.68 -16.82
C LYS A 116 -14.10 10.81 -15.58
N ASN A 117 -13.05 10.19 -15.03
CA ASN A 117 -13.13 9.31 -13.88
C ASN A 117 -12.76 9.99 -12.56
N LEU A 118 -12.25 11.23 -12.58
CA LEU A 118 -11.88 11.95 -11.36
C LEU A 118 -13.04 12.11 -10.37
N SER A 119 -14.24 12.33 -10.87
CA SER A 119 -15.45 12.47 -10.05
C SER A 119 -16.05 11.13 -9.57
N LYS A 120 -15.48 9.99 -10.01
CA LYS A 120 -15.99 8.64 -9.71
C LYS A 120 -15.10 7.90 -8.70
N SER A 121 -14.37 8.63 -7.87
CA SER A 121 -13.43 8.05 -6.92
C SER A 121 -14.14 7.39 -5.74
N TYR A 122 -13.57 6.27 -5.28
CA TYR A 122 -14.10 5.53 -4.13
C TYR A 122 -13.72 6.18 -2.78
N PRO A 123 -14.47 5.94 -1.70
CA PRO A 123 -14.21 6.50 -0.37
C PRO A 123 -13.02 5.82 0.32
N THR A 124 -11.83 5.96 -0.27
CA THR A 124 -10.58 5.37 0.21
C THR A 124 -9.60 6.42 0.70
N GLN A 125 -8.63 6.01 1.52
CA GLN A 125 -7.47 6.81 1.88
C GLN A 125 -6.78 7.40 0.65
N ARG A 126 -6.61 6.58 -0.41
CA ARG A 126 -5.97 7.01 -1.64
C ARG A 126 -6.68 8.19 -2.30
N THR A 127 -8.01 8.18 -2.36
CA THR A 127 -8.80 9.29 -2.89
C THR A 127 -8.66 10.54 -2.03
N PHE A 128 -8.73 10.37 -0.70
CA PHE A 128 -8.54 11.45 0.25
C PHE A 128 -7.18 12.13 0.08
N ASP A 129 -6.12 11.32 0.02
CA ASP A 129 -4.76 11.81 -0.14
C ASP A 129 -4.53 12.44 -1.52
N LEU A 130 -5.11 11.88 -2.59
CA LEU A 130 -5.00 12.44 -3.94
C LEU A 130 -5.61 13.84 -4.03
N LYS A 131 -6.74 14.08 -3.36
CA LYS A 131 -7.40 15.39 -3.34
C LYS A 131 -6.53 16.48 -2.69
N THR A 132 -5.72 16.11 -1.71
CA THR A 132 -4.85 17.03 -0.96
C THR A 132 -3.42 17.09 -1.48
N SER A 133 -3.11 16.33 -2.53
CA SER A 133 -1.77 16.22 -3.12
C SER A 133 -1.41 17.42 -4.01
N SER A 134 -0.11 17.63 -4.21
CA SER A 134 0.43 18.76 -4.97
C SER A 134 0.31 18.55 -6.48
N VAL A 135 -0.26 19.53 -7.21
CA VAL A 135 -0.26 19.54 -8.68
C VAL A 135 1.05 20.16 -9.18
N ILE A 136 1.83 19.40 -9.95
CA ILE A 136 3.14 19.81 -10.46
C ILE A 136 3.13 20.20 -11.95
N TYR A 137 2.03 19.90 -12.65
CA TYR A 137 1.80 20.28 -14.05
C TYR A 137 0.31 20.39 -14.35
N GLY A 138 -0.07 21.33 -15.23
CA GLY A 138 -1.44 21.58 -15.65
C GLY A 138 -2.23 22.45 -14.68
N ASP A 139 -3.55 22.37 -14.75
CA ASP A 139 -4.46 23.14 -13.91
C ASP A 139 -4.34 22.75 -12.44
N LYS A 140 -3.95 23.69 -11.58
CA LYS A 140 -3.81 23.48 -10.13
C LYS A 140 -5.14 23.14 -9.45
N GLU A 141 -6.25 23.54 -10.04
CA GLU A 141 -7.60 23.30 -9.52
C GLU A 141 -8.14 21.91 -9.89
N ILE A 142 -7.36 21.10 -10.63
CA ILE A 142 -7.78 19.77 -11.08
C ILE A 142 -8.20 18.86 -9.92
N THR A 143 -7.55 19.00 -8.75
CA THR A 143 -7.89 18.21 -7.55
C THR A 143 -9.26 18.57 -6.97
N LYS A 144 -9.84 19.75 -7.27
CA LYS A 144 -11.20 20.09 -6.86
C LYS A 144 -12.28 19.22 -7.52
N LYS A 145 -11.95 18.60 -8.68
CA LYS A 145 -12.83 17.62 -9.35
C LYS A 145 -12.88 16.26 -8.66
N ILE A 146 -11.92 15.99 -7.78
CA ILE A 146 -11.92 14.80 -6.93
C ILE A 146 -12.93 15.04 -5.81
N PRO A 147 -13.93 14.17 -5.60
CA PRO A 147 -14.96 14.39 -4.59
C PRO A 147 -14.35 14.42 -3.19
N GLU A 148 -14.99 15.13 -2.29
CA GLU A 148 -14.75 14.94 -0.86
C GLU A 148 -15.26 13.58 -0.45
N VAL A 149 -14.39 12.80 0.19
CA VAL A 149 -14.75 11.47 0.63
C VAL A 149 -14.56 11.34 2.14
N LYS A 150 -15.56 10.78 2.80
CA LYS A 150 -15.39 10.19 4.12
C LYS A 150 -14.81 8.80 3.91
N ILE A 151 -13.57 8.58 4.34
CA ILE A 151 -12.90 7.30 4.14
C ILE A 151 -13.72 6.19 4.80
N SER A 152 -13.97 5.11 4.07
CA SER A 152 -14.67 3.94 4.61
C SER A 152 -13.85 3.26 5.71
N LYS A 153 -14.53 2.83 6.77
CA LYS A 153 -13.87 2.07 7.86
C LYS A 153 -13.23 0.77 7.35
N SER A 154 -13.79 0.15 6.32
CA SER A 154 -13.22 -1.05 5.69
C SER A 154 -11.86 -0.81 5.05
N ASP A 155 -11.54 0.43 4.67
CA ASP A 155 -10.23 0.78 4.10
C ASP A 155 -9.09 0.62 5.12
N SER A 156 -9.38 0.73 6.42
CA SER A 156 -8.42 0.42 7.49
C SER A 156 -7.98 -1.06 7.48
N ILE A 157 -8.92 -1.97 7.20
CA ILE A 157 -8.65 -3.42 7.11
C ILE A 157 -7.79 -3.70 5.87
N ARG A 158 -8.14 -3.10 4.72
CA ARG A 158 -7.36 -3.22 3.49
C ARG A 158 -5.92 -2.76 3.66
N LEU A 159 -5.71 -1.64 4.35
CA LEU A 159 -4.38 -1.10 4.62
C LEU A 159 -3.53 -2.08 5.44
N LEU A 160 -4.09 -2.69 6.47
CA LEU A 160 -3.38 -3.63 7.34
C LEU A 160 -3.13 -4.98 6.66
N PHE A 161 -4.05 -5.47 5.84
CA PHE A 161 -3.83 -6.69 5.06
C PHE A 161 -2.59 -6.58 4.17
N ASN A 162 -2.40 -5.43 3.52
CA ASN A 162 -1.20 -5.17 2.73
C ASN A 162 0.09 -5.15 3.58
N LYS A 163 0.02 -4.85 4.89
CA LYS A 163 1.21 -4.81 5.75
C LYS A 163 1.67 -6.17 6.25
N ILE A 164 0.74 -7.06 6.52
CA ILE A 164 1.09 -8.43 6.96
C ILE A 164 1.94 -9.14 5.90
N ASP A 165 1.63 -8.92 4.63
CA ASP A 165 2.40 -9.44 3.51
C ASP A 165 3.83 -8.85 3.47
N HIS A 166 3.98 -7.56 3.63
CA HIS A 166 5.27 -6.88 3.62
C HIS A 166 6.22 -7.42 4.71
N PHE A 167 5.71 -7.80 5.88
CA PHE A 167 6.55 -8.42 6.89
C PHE A 167 7.08 -9.79 6.46
N SER A 168 6.24 -10.59 5.79
CA SER A 168 6.67 -11.90 5.28
C SER A 168 7.76 -11.79 4.21
N ILE A 169 7.73 -10.72 3.43
CA ILE A 169 8.79 -10.38 2.46
C ILE A 169 10.06 -9.93 3.19
N ALA A 170 9.93 -9.08 4.21
CA ALA A 170 11.07 -8.53 4.93
C ALA A 170 11.82 -9.55 5.80
N GLU A 171 11.13 -10.63 6.22
CA GLU A 171 11.78 -11.73 6.93
C GLU A 171 12.87 -12.38 6.07
N GLY A 172 14.11 -12.39 6.57
CA GLY A 172 15.27 -12.93 5.83
C GLY A 172 15.97 -11.91 4.93
N ASN A 173 15.48 -10.68 4.85
CA ASN A 173 16.12 -9.58 4.13
C ASN A 173 17.07 -8.76 5.04
N SER A 174 17.77 -7.77 4.44
CA SER A 174 18.70 -6.89 5.14
C SER A 174 18.01 -6.09 6.27
N GLU A 175 18.78 -5.68 7.26
CA GLU A 175 18.32 -4.82 8.37
C GLU A 175 17.63 -3.55 7.86
N LYS A 176 18.13 -2.97 6.77
CA LYS A 176 17.53 -1.78 6.16
C LYS A 176 16.12 -2.06 5.63
N ILE A 177 15.91 -3.19 4.98
CA ILE A 177 14.58 -3.60 4.50
C ILE A 177 13.65 -3.85 5.67
N LYS A 178 14.10 -4.57 6.70
CA LYS A 178 13.33 -4.76 7.94
C LYS A 178 12.95 -3.42 8.58
N SER A 179 13.91 -2.48 8.68
CA SER A 179 13.68 -1.13 9.23
C SER A 179 12.60 -0.38 8.45
N ILE A 180 12.68 -0.34 7.11
CA ILE A 180 11.70 0.34 6.25
C ILE A 180 10.30 -0.25 6.45
N TYR A 181 10.17 -1.58 6.45
CA TYR A 181 8.85 -2.22 6.61
C TYR A 181 8.32 -2.10 8.04
N ALA A 182 9.18 -2.13 9.05
CA ALA A 182 8.78 -1.89 10.43
C ALA A 182 8.24 -0.47 10.63
N ILE A 183 8.93 0.54 10.12
CA ILE A 183 8.50 1.93 10.16
C ILE A 183 7.16 2.10 9.44
N LYS A 184 7.03 1.55 8.22
CA LYS A 184 5.77 1.55 7.48
C LYS A 184 4.66 0.83 8.26
N GLY A 185 4.96 -0.27 8.95
CA GLY A 185 4.00 -1.01 9.77
C GLY A 185 3.39 -0.17 10.90
N PHE A 186 4.21 0.56 11.65
CA PHE A 186 3.72 1.47 12.70
C PHE A 186 2.90 2.62 12.15
N ILE A 187 3.37 3.28 11.08
CA ILE A 187 2.67 4.40 10.45
C ILE A 187 1.32 3.96 9.87
N ASP A 188 1.25 2.79 9.26
CA ASP A 188 0.02 2.29 8.68
C ASP A 188 -0.95 1.75 9.73
N SER A 189 -0.47 1.22 10.86
CA SER A 189 -1.30 0.89 12.02
C SER A 189 -1.93 2.14 12.64
N CYS A 190 -1.15 3.20 12.81
CA CYS A 190 -1.65 4.52 13.20
C CYS A 190 -2.73 5.00 12.22
N SER A 191 -2.42 4.98 10.91
CA SER A 191 -3.35 5.39 9.86
C SER A 191 -4.65 4.57 9.87
N ALA A 192 -4.55 3.25 10.04
CA ALA A 192 -5.72 2.37 10.09
C ALA A 192 -6.63 2.69 11.26
N LEU A 193 -6.09 2.94 12.46
CA LEU A 193 -6.88 3.34 13.63
C LEU A 193 -7.53 4.72 13.43
N LEU A 194 -6.82 5.66 12.82
CA LEU A 194 -7.37 6.99 12.52
C LEU A 194 -8.49 6.93 11.46
N ILE A 195 -8.34 6.10 10.43
CA ILE A 195 -9.40 5.83 9.45
C ILE A 195 -10.62 5.22 10.15
N TYR A 196 -10.40 4.19 10.95
CA TYR A 196 -11.47 3.50 11.67
C TYR A 196 -12.26 4.45 12.58
N ASN A 197 -11.56 5.40 13.24
CA ASN A 197 -12.14 6.43 14.09
C ASN A 197 -12.58 7.70 13.33
N SER A 198 -12.53 7.73 11.99
CA SER A 198 -12.87 8.89 11.15
C SER A 198 -12.06 10.16 11.49
N LYS A 199 -10.79 10.01 11.86
CA LYS A 199 -9.85 11.09 12.26
C LYS A 199 -8.60 11.16 11.37
N TYR A 200 -8.60 10.47 10.23
CA TYR A 200 -7.44 10.41 9.34
C TYR A 200 -7.05 11.78 8.77
N GLN A 201 -5.75 11.98 8.62
CA GLN A 201 -5.13 13.15 7.97
C GLN A 201 -4.06 12.66 6.97
N SER A 202 -3.83 13.43 5.89
CA SER A 202 -2.85 13.04 4.86
C SER A 202 -1.40 13.12 5.38
N LYS A 203 -1.07 14.11 6.20
CA LYS A 203 0.27 14.28 6.76
C LYS A 203 0.53 13.35 7.94
N ILE A 204 1.74 12.78 7.99
CA ILE A 204 2.18 11.89 9.07
C ILE A 204 2.23 12.63 10.39
N GLN A 205 2.74 13.86 10.40
CA GLN A 205 2.85 14.69 11.62
C GLN A 205 1.47 14.97 12.23
N ASP A 206 0.47 15.27 11.40
CA ASP A 206 -0.90 15.50 11.86
C ASP A 206 -1.53 14.20 12.37
N ARG A 207 -1.28 13.07 11.69
CA ARG A 207 -1.71 11.74 12.16
C ARG A 207 -1.10 11.38 13.51
N GLU A 208 0.20 11.57 13.66
CA GLU A 208 0.91 11.31 14.92
C GLU A 208 0.30 12.12 16.07
N LYS A 209 0.11 13.44 15.88
CA LYS A 209 -0.49 14.32 16.87
C LYS A 209 -1.88 13.84 17.32
N ILE A 210 -2.74 13.47 16.37
CA ILE A 210 -4.08 12.96 16.69
C ILE A 210 -4.00 11.60 17.36
N PHE A 211 -3.08 10.72 16.92
CA PHE A 211 -2.89 9.40 17.48
C PHE A 211 -2.50 9.42 18.96
N GLN A 212 -1.71 10.42 19.41
CA GLN A 212 -1.38 10.61 20.81
C GLN A 212 -2.61 10.82 21.71
N SER A 213 -3.72 11.32 21.15
CA SER A 213 -4.98 11.50 21.87
C SER A 213 -5.91 10.28 21.90
N LEU A 214 -5.60 9.22 21.13
CA LEU A 214 -6.42 8.01 21.13
C LEU A 214 -6.21 7.19 22.41
N ASP A 215 -7.24 6.44 22.76
CA ASP A 215 -7.14 5.41 23.84
C ASP A 215 -6.49 4.14 23.28
N VAL A 216 -5.15 4.14 23.29
CA VAL A 216 -4.29 3.02 22.88
C VAL A 216 -3.09 2.95 23.82
N PRO A 217 -2.43 1.78 23.95
CA PRO A 217 -1.28 1.62 24.84
C PRO A 217 -0.19 2.67 24.64
N LYS A 218 0.38 3.19 25.73
CA LYS A 218 1.43 4.21 25.69
C LYS A 218 2.65 3.78 24.90
N GLU A 219 3.08 2.54 25.09
CA GLU A 219 4.20 1.95 24.35
C GLU A 219 3.97 2.02 22.82
N PHE A 220 2.75 1.75 22.37
CA PHE A 220 2.42 1.86 20.94
C PHE A 220 2.54 3.31 20.42
N LYS A 221 2.11 4.30 21.23
CA LYS A 221 2.27 5.72 20.88
C LYS A 221 3.74 6.10 20.73
N GLU A 222 4.61 5.61 21.61
CA GLU A 222 6.05 5.83 21.58
C GLU A 222 6.68 5.24 20.30
N PHE A 223 6.31 4.01 19.92
CA PHE A 223 6.78 3.40 18.68
C PHE A 223 6.31 4.14 17.43
N VAL A 224 5.06 4.62 17.39
CA VAL A 224 4.55 5.42 16.27
C VAL A 224 5.33 6.75 16.17
N SER A 225 5.64 7.40 17.28
CA SER A 225 6.45 8.62 17.30
C SER A 225 7.87 8.38 16.79
N LEU A 226 8.51 7.28 17.23
CA LEU A 226 9.84 6.88 16.76
C LEU A 226 9.84 6.58 15.26
N ALA A 227 8.85 5.83 14.77
CA ALA A 227 8.69 5.51 13.35
C ALA A 227 8.48 6.76 12.49
N SER A 228 7.66 7.71 12.96
CA SER A 228 7.40 8.98 12.28
C SER A 228 8.69 9.82 12.17
N LYS A 229 9.46 9.92 13.26
CA LYS A 229 10.75 10.61 13.27
C LYS A 229 11.77 9.96 12.34
N ALA A 230 11.90 8.62 12.40
CA ALA A 230 12.82 7.87 11.55
C ALA A 230 12.50 8.04 10.06
N LYS A 231 11.21 8.07 9.69
CA LYS A 231 10.80 8.31 8.30
C LYS A 231 11.07 9.73 7.83
N LEU A 232 10.75 10.73 8.65
CA LEU A 232 10.79 12.14 8.24
C LEU A 232 12.19 12.75 8.32
N TYR A 233 13.01 12.31 9.27
CA TYR A 233 14.28 12.94 9.60
C TYR A 233 15.46 11.99 9.71
N GLY A 234 15.22 10.72 9.99
CA GLY A 234 16.25 9.72 10.32
C GLY A 234 16.68 8.82 9.16
N GLY A 235 16.19 9.03 7.94
CA GLY A 235 16.60 8.21 6.80
C GLY A 235 16.25 6.72 6.91
N TYR A 236 15.20 6.39 7.66
CA TYR A 236 14.77 5.03 8.00
C TYR A 236 15.79 4.25 8.86
N GLU A 237 16.66 4.94 9.58
CA GLU A 237 17.59 4.33 10.51
C GLU A 237 16.94 4.12 11.88
N ILE A 238 17.06 2.92 12.42
CA ILE A 238 16.52 2.50 13.72
C ILE A 238 17.59 1.68 14.44
N GLU A 239 17.78 1.96 15.73
CA GLU A 239 18.55 1.10 16.62
C GLU A 239 17.80 -0.21 16.86
N ASN A 240 18.51 -1.31 17.03
CA ASN A 240 17.96 -2.65 17.27
C ASN A 240 16.81 -3.02 16.33
N VAL A 241 17.14 -3.11 15.05
CA VAL A 241 16.18 -3.32 13.95
C VAL A 241 15.30 -4.55 14.17
N ASP A 242 15.86 -5.68 14.63
CA ASP A 242 15.09 -6.90 14.83
C ASP A 242 14.04 -6.76 15.93
N TYR A 243 14.38 -6.11 17.04
CA TYR A 243 13.40 -5.81 18.09
C TYR A 243 12.30 -4.89 17.56
N PHE A 244 12.65 -3.80 16.91
CA PHE A 244 11.70 -2.85 16.35
C PHE A 244 10.79 -3.48 15.29
N PHE A 245 11.35 -4.39 14.47
CA PHE A 245 10.61 -5.15 13.47
C PHE A 245 9.59 -6.10 14.11
N ASN A 246 9.97 -6.82 15.16
CA ASN A 246 9.07 -7.71 15.88
C ASN A 246 7.97 -6.95 16.61
N GLU A 247 8.28 -5.82 17.24
CA GLU A 247 7.27 -4.95 17.83
C GLU A 247 6.30 -4.40 16.76
N SER A 248 6.80 -4.01 15.60
CA SER A 248 5.93 -3.57 14.50
C SER A 248 4.95 -4.67 14.07
N LYS A 249 5.42 -5.91 13.93
CA LYS A 249 4.55 -7.08 13.64
C LYS A 249 3.49 -7.28 14.72
N LYS A 250 3.86 -7.17 15.99
CA LYS A 250 2.96 -7.28 17.17
C LYS A 250 1.87 -6.22 17.08
N TRP A 251 2.22 -4.95 16.86
CA TRP A 251 1.27 -3.85 16.85
C TRP A 251 0.38 -3.82 15.60
N VAL A 252 0.88 -4.23 14.44
CA VAL A 252 0.03 -4.44 13.25
C VAL A 252 -1.01 -5.52 13.50
N LYS A 253 -0.61 -6.66 14.10
CA LYS A 253 -1.55 -7.74 14.46
C LYS A 253 -2.56 -7.26 15.49
N TRP A 254 -2.12 -6.56 16.53
CA TRP A 254 -3.01 -6.01 17.56
C TRP A 254 -4.04 -5.04 16.94
N THR A 255 -3.58 -4.12 16.08
CA THR A 255 -4.45 -3.16 15.41
C THR A 255 -5.47 -3.85 14.51
N LEU A 256 -5.03 -4.83 13.73
CA LEU A 256 -5.91 -5.61 12.87
C LEU A 256 -6.96 -6.37 13.68
N LYS A 257 -6.55 -7.01 14.77
CA LYS A 257 -7.45 -7.72 15.67
C LYS A 257 -8.52 -6.78 16.22
N LYS A 258 -8.11 -5.64 16.79
CA LYS A 258 -9.02 -4.63 17.33
C LYS A 258 -10.04 -4.17 16.27
N ILE A 259 -9.57 -3.81 15.09
CA ILE A 259 -10.47 -3.32 14.02
C ILE A 259 -11.40 -4.44 13.54
N LEU A 260 -10.91 -5.66 13.32
CA LEU A 260 -11.75 -6.77 12.85
C LEU A 260 -12.84 -7.12 13.87
N THR A 261 -12.49 -7.22 15.15
CA THR A 261 -13.45 -7.58 16.21
C THR A 261 -14.53 -6.52 16.36
N GLU A 262 -14.15 -5.24 16.37
CA GLU A 262 -15.11 -4.13 16.48
C GLU A 262 -15.97 -3.99 15.21
N TYR A 263 -15.35 -4.01 14.02
CA TYR A 263 -16.05 -3.81 12.74
C TYR A 263 -17.05 -4.93 12.43
N LEU A 264 -16.66 -6.18 12.70
CA LEU A 264 -17.48 -7.36 12.44
C LEU A 264 -18.33 -7.79 13.64
N LYS A 265 -18.23 -7.08 14.76
CA LYS A 265 -18.91 -7.40 16.05
C LYS A 265 -18.60 -8.84 16.48
N ILE A 266 -17.32 -9.18 16.54
CA ILE A 266 -16.85 -10.50 16.98
C ILE A 266 -16.49 -10.40 18.45
N ASN A 267 -17.15 -11.21 19.27
CA ASN A 267 -16.85 -11.32 20.71
C ASN A 267 -15.88 -12.48 20.95
N SER A 268 -14.62 -12.32 20.54
CA SER A 268 -13.56 -13.30 20.77
C SER A 268 -12.19 -12.65 20.64
N ASP A 269 -11.26 -13.11 21.44
CA ASP A 269 -9.83 -12.80 21.36
C ASP A 269 -9.02 -13.86 20.61
N ASP A 270 -9.64 -14.98 20.27
CA ASP A 270 -9.02 -16.07 19.52
C ASP A 270 -8.93 -15.74 18.04
N TRP A 271 -7.71 -15.77 17.50
CA TRP A 271 -7.45 -15.51 16.11
C TRP A 271 -8.11 -16.51 15.15
N GLU A 272 -8.24 -17.77 15.53
CA GLU A 272 -8.91 -18.78 14.69
C GLU A 272 -10.40 -18.42 14.53
N ILE A 273 -11.06 -18.05 15.61
CA ILE A 273 -12.47 -17.59 15.58
C ILE A 273 -12.59 -16.31 14.78
N ILE A 274 -11.68 -15.33 15.00
CA ILE A 274 -11.67 -14.06 14.27
C ILE A 274 -11.50 -14.28 12.76
N CYS A 275 -10.53 -15.09 12.33
CA CYS A 275 -10.32 -15.40 10.92
C CYS A 275 -11.52 -16.13 10.31
N LYS A 276 -12.12 -17.06 11.03
CA LYS A 276 -13.33 -17.80 10.59
C LYS A 276 -14.52 -16.86 10.38
N GLU A 277 -14.75 -15.96 11.32
CA GLU A 277 -15.82 -14.97 11.23
C GLU A 277 -15.53 -13.90 10.17
N ALA A 278 -14.27 -13.44 10.06
CA ALA A 278 -13.84 -12.55 9.01
C ALA A 278 -14.04 -13.19 7.62
N TYR A 279 -13.71 -14.45 7.45
CA TYR A 279 -13.97 -15.17 6.21
C TYR A 279 -15.45 -15.20 5.83
N LYS A 280 -16.36 -15.29 6.81
CA LYS A 280 -17.81 -15.29 6.57
C LYS A 280 -18.36 -13.89 6.29
N LYS A 281 -17.93 -12.89 7.07
CA LYS A 281 -18.57 -11.57 7.15
C LYS A 281 -17.90 -10.51 6.25
N LEU A 282 -16.56 -10.50 6.10
CA LEU A 282 -15.85 -9.47 5.34
C LEU A 282 -16.32 -9.33 3.89
N PRO A 283 -16.51 -10.38 3.12
CA PRO A 283 -17.00 -10.26 1.74
C PRO A 283 -18.27 -9.43 1.61
N TYR A 284 -19.15 -9.48 2.59
CA TYR A 284 -20.40 -8.71 2.57
C TYR A 284 -20.20 -7.26 3.03
N THR A 285 -19.56 -7.05 4.17
CA THR A 285 -19.42 -5.73 4.79
C THR A 285 -18.40 -4.87 4.07
N TYR A 286 -17.26 -5.44 3.69
CA TYR A 286 -16.17 -4.75 3.00
C TYR A 286 -16.61 -4.14 1.66
N PHE A 287 -17.36 -4.90 0.84
CA PHE A 287 -17.85 -4.41 -0.44
C PHE A 287 -19.05 -3.48 -0.34
N ASN A 288 -19.89 -3.65 0.67
CA ASN A 288 -21.03 -2.75 0.87
C ASN A 288 -20.60 -1.32 1.14
N ASP A 289 -19.49 -1.13 1.86
CA ASP A 289 -18.93 0.20 2.11
C ASP A 289 -18.45 0.91 0.82
N TYR A 290 -18.10 0.14 -0.23
CA TYR A 290 -17.57 0.68 -1.48
C TYR A 290 -18.61 0.81 -2.60
N LEU A 291 -19.47 -0.19 -2.77
CA LEU A 291 -20.26 -0.35 -3.98
C LEU A 291 -21.77 -0.33 -3.72
N GLY A 292 -22.19 -0.44 -2.46
CA GLY A 292 -23.58 -0.73 -2.12
C GLY A 292 -23.97 -2.19 -2.41
N GLY A 293 -24.95 -2.71 -1.67
CA GLY A 293 -25.27 -4.13 -1.63
C GLY A 293 -25.66 -4.78 -2.96
N ALA A 294 -26.30 -4.03 -3.88
CA ALA A 294 -26.78 -4.57 -5.17
C ALA A 294 -25.65 -4.94 -6.14
N LEU A 295 -24.47 -4.32 -6.03
CA LEU A 295 -23.32 -4.56 -6.92
C LEU A 295 -22.32 -5.57 -6.35
N PHE A 296 -22.58 -6.10 -5.19
CA PHE A 296 -21.66 -6.98 -4.47
C PHE A 296 -21.23 -8.22 -5.28
N PHE A 297 -22.19 -9.05 -5.73
CA PHE A 297 -21.86 -10.28 -6.45
C PHE A 297 -21.21 -10.06 -7.81
N PRO A 298 -21.70 -9.16 -8.66
CA PRO A 298 -21.03 -8.86 -9.93
C PRO A 298 -19.60 -8.36 -9.75
N ALA A 299 -19.37 -7.48 -8.78
CA ALA A 299 -18.02 -6.94 -8.52
C ALA A 299 -17.05 -8.01 -8.02
N GLN A 300 -17.49 -8.85 -7.11
CA GLN A 300 -16.70 -9.95 -6.56
C GLN A 300 -16.29 -10.94 -7.67
N TYR A 301 -17.25 -11.33 -8.48
CA TYR A 301 -17.00 -12.25 -9.59
C TYR A 301 -16.06 -11.65 -10.63
N TYR A 302 -16.23 -10.38 -10.95
CA TYR A 302 -15.32 -9.65 -11.83
C TYR A 302 -13.89 -9.62 -11.30
N LEU A 303 -13.68 -9.37 -10.00
CA LEU A 303 -12.35 -9.39 -9.40
C LEU A 303 -11.72 -10.78 -9.47
N ASN A 304 -12.47 -11.84 -9.25
CA ASN A 304 -11.96 -13.20 -9.35
C ASN A 304 -11.66 -13.61 -10.80
N ILE A 305 -12.44 -13.15 -11.78
CA ILE A 305 -12.09 -13.33 -13.20
C ILE A 305 -10.76 -12.63 -13.52
N ARG A 306 -10.58 -11.38 -13.08
CA ARG A 306 -9.33 -10.67 -13.29
C ARG A 306 -8.16 -11.37 -12.64
N PHE A 307 -8.33 -11.85 -11.42
CA PHE A 307 -7.30 -12.62 -10.71
C PHE A 307 -6.93 -13.91 -11.46
N PHE A 308 -7.91 -14.63 -12.00
CA PHE A 308 -7.68 -15.80 -12.83
C PHE A 308 -6.92 -15.46 -14.12
N LEU A 309 -7.32 -14.40 -14.83
CA LEU A 309 -6.65 -13.97 -16.07
C LEU A 309 -5.21 -13.54 -15.82
N GLU A 310 -4.95 -12.83 -14.73
CA GLU A 310 -3.59 -12.46 -14.36
C GLU A 310 -2.76 -13.69 -13.96
N GLY A 311 -3.36 -14.65 -13.27
CA GLY A 311 -2.76 -15.95 -12.99
C GLY A 311 -2.32 -16.67 -14.26
N LEU A 312 -3.16 -16.68 -15.31
CA LEU A 312 -2.79 -17.29 -16.61
C LEU A 312 -1.58 -16.59 -17.23
N ARG A 313 -1.52 -15.26 -17.19
CA ARG A 313 -0.35 -14.48 -17.68
C ARG A 313 0.93 -14.87 -16.94
N LYS A 314 0.84 -15.17 -15.65
CA LYS A 314 1.95 -15.61 -14.80
C LYS A 314 2.14 -17.13 -14.76
N LYS A 315 1.52 -17.85 -15.68
CA LYS A 315 1.56 -19.33 -15.81
C LYS A 315 1.07 -20.07 -14.56
N GLU A 316 0.16 -19.46 -13.80
CA GLU A 316 -0.52 -20.08 -12.66
C GLU A 316 -1.98 -20.37 -13.00
N PHE A 317 -2.39 -21.63 -12.85
CA PHE A 317 -3.75 -22.06 -13.17
C PHE A 317 -4.66 -21.93 -11.95
N LEU A 318 -5.35 -20.78 -11.85
CA LEU A 318 -6.15 -20.38 -10.69
C LEU A 318 -7.66 -20.61 -10.90
N ILE A 319 -8.06 -21.68 -11.59
CA ILE A 319 -9.48 -21.95 -11.94
C ILE A 319 -10.39 -21.99 -10.71
N ARG A 320 -9.87 -22.38 -9.55
CA ARG A 320 -10.64 -22.41 -8.29
C ARG A 320 -11.11 -21.03 -7.85
N SER A 321 -10.42 -19.95 -8.28
CA SER A 321 -10.85 -18.58 -7.98
C SER A 321 -12.18 -18.25 -8.65
N LEU A 322 -12.48 -18.82 -9.83
CA LEU A 322 -13.73 -18.63 -10.54
C LEU A 322 -14.92 -19.33 -9.84
N ALA A 323 -14.64 -20.44 -9.17
CA ALA A 323 -15.67 -21.15 -8.40
C ALA A 323 -15.92 -20.54 -7.01
N ASN A 324 -15.11 -19.54 -6.63
CA ASN A 324 -15.23 -18.89 -5.33
C ASN A 324 -15.95 -17.55 -5.48
N TRP A 325 -17.01 -17.36 -4.72
CA TRP A 325 -17.76 -16.11 -4.69
C TRP A 325 -17.14 -15.05 -3.78
N ARG A 326 -16.08 -15.41 -3.02
CA ARG A 326 -15.34 -14.51 -2.13
C ARG A 326 -14.12 -13.94 -2.84
N ASP A 327 -13.79 -12.70 -2.51
CA ASP A 327 -12.60 -12.02 -3.00
C ASP A 327 -11.32 -12.84 -2.68
N ALA A 328 -10.55 -13.16 -3.71
CA ALA A 328 -9.29 -13.86 -3.59
C ALA A 328 -8.33 -13.14 -2.61
N GLY A 329 -8.33 -11.81 -2.58
CA GLY A 329 -7.51 -11.02 -1.66
C GLY A 329 -7.81 -11.26 -0.18
N ILE A 330 -9.09 -11.46 0.16
CA ILE A 330 -9.47 -11.81 1.55
C ILE A 330 -8.94 -13.19 1.91
N ILE A 331 -9.07 -14.16 1.00
CA ILE A 331 -8.58 -15.53 1.22
C ILE A 331 -7.07 -15.54 1.40
N ILE A 332 -6.34 -14.79 0.55
CA ILE A 332 -4.89 -14.67 0.64
C ILE A 332 -4.48 -14.00 1.97
N ALA A 333 -5.14 -12.90 2.34
CA ALA A 333 -4.86 -12.20 3.59
C ALA A 333 -5.09 -13.09 4.82
N LEU A 334 -6.21 -13.83 4.87
CA LEU A 334 -6.49 -14.74 5.98
C LEU A 334 -5.51 -15.92 6.03
N SER A 335 -5.08 -16.44 4.86
CA SER A 335 -4.01 -17.44 4.78
C SER A 335 -2.72 -16.91 5.38
N LEU A 336 -2.36 -15.68 5.03
CA LEU A 336 -1.13 -15.05 5.49
C LEU A 336 -1.18 -14.75 7.00
N ILE A 337 -2.31 -14.28 7.52
CA ILE A 337 -2.52 -14.07 8.96
C ILE A 337 -2.32 -15.40 9.69
N SER A 338 -3.02 -16.46 9.27
CA SER A 338 -2.92 -17.78 9.91
C SER A 338 -1.49 -18.32 9.87
N TYR A 339 -0.80 -18.16 8.73
CA TYR A 339 0.61 -18.54 8.60
C TYR A 339 1.51 -17.75 9.58
N SER A 340 1.33 -16.43 9.66
CA SER A 340 2.11 -15.56 10.53
C SER A 340 1.88 -15.80 12.03
N LEU A 341 0.82 -16.53 12.37
CA LEU A 341 0.48 -16.97 13.73
C LEU A 341 0.97 -18.41 14.00
N GLY A 342 1.68 -19.05 13.07
CA GLY A 342 2.14 -20.42 13.18
C GLY A 342 1.07 -21.49 12.89
N ASN A 343 -0.13 -21.09 12.47
CA ASN A 343 -1.21 -22.03 12.14
C ASN A 343 -1.20 -22.37 10.64
N GLU A 344 -0.19 -23.16 10.23
CA GLU A 344 -0.02 -23.56 8.84
C GLU A 344 -1.19 -24.39 8.29
N LYS A 345 -1.81 -25.21 9.14
CA LYS A 345 -2.97 -26.04 8.74
C LYS A 345 -4.16 -25.17 8.33
N GLU A 346 -4.44 -24.13 9.07
CA GLU A 346 -5.53 -23.21 8.77
C GLU A 346 -5.18 -22.31 7.57
N ALA A 347 -3.94 -21.84 7.47
CA ALA A 347 -3.44 -21.11 6.31
C ALA A 347 -3.60 -21.93 5.01
N GLU A 348 -3.21 -23.22 5.05
CA GLU A 348 -3.40 -24.13 3.93
C GLU A 348 -4.88 -24.35 3.60
N ARG A 349 -5.76 -24.42 4.61
CA ARG A 349 -7.21 -24.58 4.42
C ARG A 349 -7.82 -23.40 3.63
N TYR A 350 -7.41 -22.18 3.92
CA TYR A 350 -7.84 -21.01 3.14
C TYR A 350 -7.25 -21.07 1.72
N LEU A 351 -5.95 -21.30 1.59
CA LEU A 351 -5.27 -21.23 0.31
C LEU A 351 -5.74 -22.28 -0.71
N ARG A 352 -6.13 -23.48 -0.24
CA ARG A 352 -6.71 -24.54 -1.09
C ARG A 352 -8.00 -24.12 -1.83
N LYS A 353 -8.65 -23.06 -1.38
CA LYS A 353 -9.81 -22.49 -2.07
C LYS A 353 -9.43 -21.79 -3.38
N LEU A 354 -8.16 -21.42 -3.55
CA LEU A 354 -7.65 -20.72 -4.73
C LEU A 354 -6.75 -21.61 -5.59
N THR A 355 -5.90 -22.43 -4.96
CA THR A 355 -4.87 -23.22 -5.64
C THR A 355 -4.65 -24.57 -4.97
N PRO A 356 -4.28 -25.64 -5.73
CA PRO A 356 -3.88 -26.92 -5.17
C PRO A 356 -2.54 -26.81 -4.42
N LYS A 357 -2.21 -27.84 -3.63
CA LYS A 357 -0.93 -27.93 -2.91
C LYS A 357 0.17 -28.38 -3.88
N THR A 358 0.93 -27.45 -4.43
CA THR A 358 1.98 -27.71 -5.43
C THR A 358 3.38 -27.24 -5.02
N LYS A 359 3.47 -26.32 -4.04
CA LYS A 359 4.72 -25.70 -3.58
C LYS A 359 4.65 -25.45 -2.07
N PRO A 360 5.76 -25.10 -1.40
CA PRO A 360 5.77 -24.67 -0.01
C PRO A 360 4.75 -23.57 0.26
N LEU A 361 4.10 -23.64 1.42
CA LEU A 361 2.96 -22.78 1.75
C LEU A 361 3.29 -21.29 1.65
N LYS A 362 4.41 -20.85 2.23
CA LYS A 362 4.85 -19.43 2.18
C LYS A 362 5.00 -18.94 0.74
N GLN A 363 5.68 -19.69 -0.12
CA GLN A 363 5.90 -19.32 -1.53
C GLN A 363 4.57 -19.19 -2.28
N ARG A 364 3.63 -20.10 -2.04
CA ARG A 364 2.30 -20.02 -2.66
C ARG A 364 1.53 -18.79 -2.23
N ILE A 365 1.53 -18.48 -0.93
CA ILE A 365 0.86 -17.28 -0.40
C ILE A 365 1.43 -16.02 -1.06
N LEU A 366 2.74 -15.84 -1.03
CA LEU A 366 3.43 -14.67 -1.57
C LEU A 366 3.21 -14.53 -3.08
N LYS A 367 3.28 -15.63 -3.82
CA LYS A 367 3.01 -15.62 -5.27
C LYS A 367 1.57 -15.22 -5.60
N LEU A 368 0.59 -15.76 -4.88
CA LEU A 368 -0.80 -15.37 -5.09
C LEU A 368 -1.06 -13.92 -4.70
N TYR A 369 -0.39 -13.44 -3.66
CA TYR A 369 -0.46 -12.02 -3.30
C TYR A 369 0.10 -11.13 -4.40
N SER A 370 1.24 -11.44 -4.99
CA SER A 370 1.81 -10.66 -6.10
C SER A 370 0.86 -10.60 -7.30
N ILE A 371 0.27 -11.73 -7.68
CA ILE A 371 -0.73 -11.77 -8.76
C ILE A 371 -1.95 -10.90 -8.42
N TYR A 372 -2.43 -10.95 -7.18
CA TYR A 372 -3.57 -10.16 -6.73
C TYR A 372 -3.24 -8.68 -6.66
N TYR A 373 -2.03 -8.32 -6.23
CA TYR A 373 -1.57 -6.94 -6.18
C TYR A 373 -1.47 -6.32 -7.56
N LEU A 374 -0.88 -7.01 -8.53
CA LEU A 374 -0.74 -6.54 -9.91
C LEU A 374 -2.09 -6.24 -10.57
N GLN A 375 -3.14 -7.01 -10.31
CA GLN A 375 -4.45 -6.70 -10.85
C GLN A 375 -5.08 -5.41 -10.32
N LYS A 376 -4.66 -4.93 -9.15
CA LYS A 376 -5.17 -3.67 -8.56
C LYS A 376 -4.51 -2.43 -9.15
N LEU A 377 -3.33 -2.57 -9.74
CA LEU A 377 -2.59 -1.47 -10.38
C LEU A 377 -3.14 -1.13 -11.77
N VAL A 378 -3.98 -1.96 -12.35
CA VAL A 378 -4.64 -1.79 -13.66
C VAL A 378 -6.08 -1.39 -13.47
#